data_ac0e579a65b2cb7c60143314741bbf1f
#
_entry.id   ac0e579a65b2cb7c60143314741bbf1f
#
_cell.length_a   1.000
_cell.length_b   1.000
_cell.length_c   1.000
_cell.angle_alpha   90.00
_cell.angle_beta   90.00
_cell.angle_gamma   90.00
#
_symmetry.space_group_name_H-M   'P 1'
#
loop_
_entity.id
_entity.type
_entity.pdbx_description
1 polymer ?
#
loop_
_entity_poly.entity_id
_entity_poly.type
_entity_poly.pdbx_seq_one_letter_code
_entity_poly.pdbx_strand_id
1 'polypeptide(L)'
;VADFQNTQFKLAELRTDLDIAQTFVDQCVAAQNAGFLTPVDAAKAKYHTSELQVRAAALGVQLHGGAGYMDEYAISRQYTDAAIAPIYAGSSEVMKLLISRDILKDDYDPFNTRNF
;
A
#
# COMPACT_ATOMS: atom_id res chain seq x y z
N VAL A 1 -12.34 -15.39 17.24
CA VAL A 1 -11.71 -15.30 15.92
C VAL A 1 -10.18 -15.12 16.05
N ALA A 2 -9.74 -14.25 16.95
CA ALA A 2 -8.31 -14.01 17.16
C ALA A 2 -7.55 -15.23 17.70
N ASP A 3 -8.25 -16.20 18.29
CA ASP A 3 -7.66 -17.43 18.81
C ASP A 3 -7.35 -18.47 17.72
N PHE A 4 -7.90 -18.29 16.52
CA PHE A 4 -7.64 -19.22 15.41
C PHE A 4 -6.28 -18.96 14.82
N GLN A 5 -5.45 -20.01 14.68
CA GLN A 5 -4.09 -19.92 14.20
C GLN A 5 -3.99 -19.27 12.82
N ASN A 6 -4.92 -19.62 11.91
CA ASN A 6 -4.93 -19.02 10.56
C ASN A 6 -5.19 -17.51 10.63
N THR A 7 -6.07 -17.06 11.53
CA THR A 7 -6.32 -15.62 11.74
C THR A 7 -5.07 -14.93 12.27
N GLN A 8 -4.39 -15.55 13.23
CA GLN A 8 -3.16 -15.01 13.79
C GLN A 8 -2.06 -14.88 12.74
N PHE A 9 -1.93 -15.85 11.85
CA PHE A 9 -0.96 -15.81 10.77
C PHE A 9 -1.26 -14.69 9.78
N LYS A 10 -2.53 -14.52 9.41
CA LYS A 10 -2.93 -13.43 8.50
C LYS A 10 -2.69 -12.06 9.11
N LEU A 11 -2.96 -11.91 10.39
CA LEU A 11 -2.68 -10.65 11.10
C LEU A 11 -1.18 -10.38 11.18
N ALA A 12 -0.37 -11.41 11.40
CA ALA A 12 1.09 -11.27 11.41
C ALA A 12 1.62 -10.84 10.05
N GLU A 13 1.13 -11.44 8.97
CA GLU A 13 1.51 -11.07 7.61
C GLU A 13 1.14 -9.62 7.31
N LEU A 14 -0.08 -9.23 7.65
CA LEU A 14 -0.55 -7.87 7.43
C LEU A 14 0.28 -6.86 8.23
N ARG A 15 0.57 -7.17 9.49
CA ARG A 15 1.39 -6.29 10.34
C ARG A 15 2.79 -6.12 9.76
N THR A 16 3.38 -7.20 9.27
CA THR A 16 4.69 -7.15 8.63
C THR A 16 4.67 -6.26 7.39
N ASP A 17 3.66 -6.42 6.53
CA ASP A 17 3.52 -5.61 5.32
C ASP A 17 3.32 -4.14 5.66
N LEU A 18 2.55 -3.83 6.70
CA LEU A 18 2.32 -2.47 7.17
C LEU A 18 3.62 -1.82 7.67
N ASP A 19 4.42 -2.56 8.42
CA ASP A 19 5.69 -2.03 8.94
C ASP A 19 6.68 -1.75 7.82
N ILE A 20 6.75 -2.63 6.82
CA ILE A 20 7.60 -2.42 5.63
C ILE A 20 7.12 -1.20 4.84
N ALA A 21 5.82 -1.11 4.59
CA ALA A 21 5.24 0.02 3.87
C ALA A 21 5.46 1.35 4.62
N GLN A 22 5.27 1.35 5.93
CA GLN A 22 5.48 2.54 6.74
C GLN A 22 6.93 3.04 6.66
N THR A 23 7.89 2.12 6.71
CA THR A 23 9.30 2.46 6.58
C THR A 23 9.59 3.15 5.26
N PHE A 24 9.05 2.61 4.16
CA PHE A 24 9.25 3.22 2.85
C PHE A 24 8.57 4.59 2.74
N VAL A 25 7.35 4.72 3.24
CA VAL A 25 6.63 6.00 3.26
C VAL A 25 7.39 7.04 4.07
N ASP A 26 7.93 6.66 5.23
CA ASP A 26 8.72 7.57 6.06
C ASP A 26 9.96 8.06 5.32
N GLN A 27 10.63 7.21 4.57
CA GLN A 27 11.76 7.61 3.72
C GLN A 27 11.32 8.55 2.60
N CYS A 28 10.18 8.29 1.99
CA CYS A 28 9.63 9.18 0.96
C CYS A 28 9.30 10.57 1.53
N VAL A 29 8.74 10.64 2.72
CA VAL A 29 8.45 11.91 3.39
C VAL A 29 9.74 12.67 3.67
N ALA A 30 10.77 12.00 4.18
CA ALA A 30 12.07 12.60 4.43
C ALA A 30 12.70 13.12 3.13
N ALA A 31 12.62 12.34 2.06
CA ALA A 31 13.12 12.73 0.74
C ALA A 31 12.35 13.93 0.18
N GLN A 32 11.03 13.97 0.35
CA GLN A 32 10.20 15.11 -0.07
C GLN A 32 10.60 16.39 0.66
N ASN A 33 10.80 16.29 1.97
CA ASN A 33 11.18 17.44 2.77
C ASN A 33 12.58 17.98 2.41
N ALA A 34 13.47 17.10 1.96
CA ALA A 34 14.82 17.46 1.51
C ALA A 34 14.89 17.82 0.02
N GLY A 35 13.80 17.69 -0.73
CA GLY A 35 13.73 17.99 -2.15
C GLY A 35 14.27 16.88 -3.07
N PHE A 36 14.39 15.65 -2.57
CA PHE A 36 14.97 14.53 -3.32
C PHE A 36 13.95 13.48 -3.77
N LEU A 37 12.68 13.61 -3.40
CA LEU A 37 11.67 12.61 -3.78
C LEU A 37 11.50 12.61 -5.31
N THR A 38 11.67 11.44 -5.91
CA THR A 38 11.45 11.27 -7.34
C THR A 38 9.98 10.88 -7.61
N PRO A 39 9.45 11.18 -8.82
CA PRO A 39 8.13 10.69 -9.22
C PRO A 39 8.02 9.17 -9.17
N VAL A 40 9.12 8.45 -9.43
CA VAL A 40 9.13 6.98 -9.40
C VAL A 40 8.96 6.46 -7.98
N ASP A 41 9.66 7.03 -7.01
CA ASP A 41 9.52 6.62 -5.61
C ASP A 41 8.13 6.96 -5.07
N ALA A 42 7.60 8.12 -5.43
CA ALA A 42 6.22 8.47 -5.10
C ALA A 42 5.22 7.49 -5.72
N ALA A 43 5.45 7.05 -6.96
CA ALA A 43 4.61 6.06 -7.62
C ALA A 43 4.63 4.71 -6.90
N LYS A 44 5.81 4.26 -6.45
CA LYS A 44 5.96 3.03 -5.66
C LYS A 44 5.15 3.12 -4.36
N ALA A 45 5.28 4.22 -3.64
CA ALA A 45 4.56 4.43 -2.40
C ALA A 45 3.05 4.41 -2.63
N LYS A 46 2.58 5.15 -3.62
CA LYS A 46 1.15 5.26 -3.91
C LYS A 46 0.53 3.92 -4.28
N TYR A 47 1.11 3.21 -5.25
CA TYR A 47 0.54 1.94 -5.70
C TYR A 47 0.59 0.88 -4.60
N HIS A 48 1.70 0.75 -3.90
CA HIS A 48 1.85 -0.29 -2.89
C HIS A 48 0.93 -0.05 -1.69
N THR A 49 0.89 1.17 -1.16
CA THR A 49 0.03 1.49 -0.01
C THR A 49 -1.45 1.43 -0.36
N SER A 50 -1.83 1.84 -1.56
CA SER A 50 -3.24 1.75 -2.01
C SER A 50 -3.71 0.30 -2.08
N GLU A 51 -2.90 -0.60 -2.63
CA GLU A 51 -3.25 -2.02 -2.71
C GLU A 51 -3.22 -2.69 -1.34
N LEU A 52 -2.28 -2.29 -0.47
CA LEU A 52 -2.23 -2.78 0.90
C LEU A 52 -3.47 -2.35 1.69
N GLN A 53 -3.94 -1.12 1.49
CA GLN A 53 -5.17 -0.63 2.12
C GLN A 53 -6.38 -1.50 1.72
N VAL A 54 -6.50 -1.84 0.44
CA VAL A 54 -7.59 -2.70 -0.04
C VAL A 54 -7.48 -4.09 0.60
N ARG A 55 -6.29 -4.68 0.63
CA ARG A 55 -6.10 -6.00 1.25
C ARG A 55 -6.41 -5.99 2.74
N ALA A 56 -5.99 -4.94 3.45
CA ALA A 56 -6.26 -4.80 4.88
C ALA A 56 -7.77 -4.67 5.15
N ALA A 57 -8.46 -3.85 4.37
CA ALA A 57 -9.90 -3.67 4.51
C ALA A 57 -10.67 -4.95 4.16
N ALA A 58 -10.24 -5.67 3.12
CA ALA A 58 -10.85 -6.96 2.74
C ALA A 58 -10.68 -8.00 3.86
N LEU A 59 -9.50 -8.09 4.46
CA LEU A 59 -9.28 -8.97 5.60
C LEU A 59 -10.18 -8.58 6.78
N GLY A 60 -10.32 -7.28 7.04
CA GLY A 60 -11.21 -6.78 8.08
C GLY A 60 -12.65 -7.19 7.86
N VAL A 61 -13.17 -7.06 6.64
CA VAL A 61 -14.52 -7.52 6.29
C VAL A 61 -14.64 -9.02 6.53
N GLN A 62 -13.66 -9.80 6.09
CA GLN A 62 -13.67 -11.26 6.24
C GLN A 62 -13.70 -11.67 7.70
N LEU A 63 -12.93 -11.01 8.57
CA LEU A 63 -12.87 -11.30 9.99
C LEU A 63 -14.15 -10.92 10.73
N HIS A 64 -14.89 -9.94 10.23
CA HIS A 64 -16.19 -9.55 10.79
C HIS A 64 -17.33 -10.48 10.34
N GLY A 65 -17.09 -11.31 9.34
CA GLY A 65 -18.14 -12.17 8.76
C GLY A 65 -19.28 -11.37 8.16
N GLY A 66 -20.51 -11.80 8.37
CA GLY A 66 -21.70 -11.11 7.84
C GLY A 66 -21.81 -9.66 8.29
N ALA A 67 -21.37 -9.33 9.51
CA ALA A 67 -21.36 -7.96 10.02
C ALA A 67 -20.45 -7.04 9.19
N GLY A 68 -19.37 -7.58 8.64
CA GLY A 68 -18.44 -6.82 7.80
C GLY A 68 -19.05 -6.35 6.47
N TYR A 69 -20.12 -6.95 6.03
CA TYR A 69 -20.85 -6.55 4.84
C TYR A 69 -21.86 -5.42 5.10
N MET A 70 -22.29 -5.23 6.33
CA MET A 70 -23.38 -4.32 6.69
C MET A 70 -22.86 -2.90 6.89
N ASP A 71 -23.49 -1.91 6.24
CA ASP A 71 -23.06 -0.51 6.25
C ASP A 71 -23.04 0.13 7.63
N GLU A 72 -23.76 -0.41 8.60
CA GLU A 72 -23.76 0.08 9.97
C GLU A 72 -22.43 -0.15 10.69
N TYR A 73 -21.57 -1.03 10.17
CA TYR A 73 -20.23 -1.28 10.72
C TYR A 73 -19.18 -0.52 9.91
N ALA A 74 -18.26 0.13 10.63
CA ALA A 74 -17.24 0.98 10.02
C ALA A 74 -16.38 0.24 8.98
N ILE A 75 -16.10 -1.05 9.19
CA ILE A 75 -15.26 -1.82 8.27
C ILE A 75 -15.88 -1.95 6.86
N SER A 76 -17.20 -2.05 6.77
CA SER A 76 -17.89 -2.09 5.49
C SER A 76 -17.66 -0.79 4.72
N ARG A 77 -17.79 0.34 5.38
CA ARG A 77 -17.56 1.66 4.78
C ARG A 77 -16.09 1.84 4.42
N GLN A 78 -15.17 1.39 5.28
CA GLN A 78 -13.73 1.44 5.01
C GLN A 78 -13.35 0.62 3.78
N TYR A 79 -13.94 -0.56 3.61
CA TYR A 79 -13.70 -1.39 2.43
C TYR A 79 -14.19 -0.70 1.16
N THR A 80 -15.38 -0.14 1.18
CA THR A 80 -15.96 0.58 0.04
C THR A 80 -15.09 1.78 -0.33
N ASP A 81 -14.68 2.56 0.66
CA ASP A 81 -13.84 3.76 0.44
C ASP A 81 -12.43 3.38 -0.03
N ALA A 82 -11.88 2.28 0.46
CA ALA A 82 -10.54 1.83 0.08
C ALA A 82 -10.49 1.34 -1.38
N ALA A 83 -11.59 0.81 -1.90
CA ALA A 83 -11.61 0.20 -3.23
C ALA A 83 -11.22 1.17 -4.35
N ILE A 84 -11.45 2.48 -4.19
CA ILE A 84 -11.09 3.48 -5.17
C ILE A 84 -9.61 3.87 -5.11
N ALA A 85 -8.92 3.60 -4.00
CA ALA A 85 -7.56 4.08 -3.78
C ALA A 85 -6.56 3.63 -4.87
N PRO A 86 -6.59 2.38 -5.38
CA PRO A 86 -5.70 1.97 -6.47
C PRO A 86 -6.10 2.53 -7.85
N ILE A 87 -7.22 3.21 -7.95
CA ILE A 87 -7.80 3.64 -9.23
C ILE A 87 -7.59 5.14 -9.44
N TYR A 88 -7.92 5.97 -8.44
CA TYR A 88 -7.93 7.42 -8.58
C TYR A 88 -6.55 8.04 -8.36
N ALA A 89 -6.36 9.29 -8.81
CA ALA A 89 -5.11 10.04 -8.64
C ALA A 89 -3.88 9.29 -9.18
N GLY A 90 -4.06 8.62 -10.32
CA GLY A 90 -3.05 7.73 -10.91
C GLY A 90 -3.29 6.28 -10.50
N SER A 91 -3.79 5.48 -11.45
CA SER A 91 -4.07 4.06 -11.18
C SER A 91 -2.78 3.29 -10.89
N SER A 92 -2.93 2.11 -10.26
CA SER A 92 -1.80 1.22 -10.02
C SER A 92 -1.07 0.87 -11.32
N GLU A 93 -1.79 0.66 -12.42
CA GLU A 93 -1.21 0.37 -13.73
C GLU A 93 -0.35 1.53 -14.23
N VAL A 94 -0.82 2.77 -14.11
CA VAL A 94 -0.04 3.96 -14.48
C VAL A 94 1.20 4.10 -13.60
N MET A 95 1.08 3.85 -12.31
CA MET A 95 2.21 3.87 -11.39
C MET A 95 3.26 2.82 -11.76
N LYS A 96 2.82 1.61 -12.09
CA LYS A 96 3.71 0.53 -12.55
C LYS A 96 4.40 0.87 -13.86
N LEU A 97 3.71 1.56 -14.76
CA LEU A 97 4.31 2.03 -16.01
C LEU A 97 5.45 3.00 -15.76
N LEU A 98 5.27 3.96 -14.86
CA LEU A 98 6.33 4.90 -14.48
C LEU A 98 7.54 4.17 -13.89
N ILE A 99 7.30 3.18 -13.02
CA ILE A 99 8.36 2.39 -12.40
C ILE A 99 9.11 1.57 -13.46
N SER A 100 8.39 0.92 -14.37
CA SER A 100 9.02 0.08 -15.41
C SER A 100 9.88 0.90 -16.36
N ARG A 101 9.44 2.10 -16.71
CA ARG A 101 10.24 3.01 -17.54
C ARG A 101 11.54 3.41 -16.86
N ASP A 102 11.52 3.59 -15.54
CA ASP A 102 12.74 3.87 -14.78
C ASP A 102 13.71 2.70 -14.82
N ILE A 103 13.22 1.48 -14.58
CA ILE A 103 14.04 0.27 -14.58
C ILE A 103 14.71 0.04 -15.94
N LEU A 104 14.02 0.36 -17.02
CA LEU A 104 14.46 0.06 -18.39
C LEU A 104 15.36 1.14 -18.99
N LYS A 105 15.64 2.23 -18.30
CA LYS A 105 16.54 3.26 -18.80
C LYS A 105 18.01 2.86 -18.61
N ASP A 106 18.90 3.42 -19.43
CA ASP A 106 20.31 3.02 -19.48
C ASP A 106 21.09 3.35 -18.20
N ASP A 107 20.72 4.43 -17.50
CA ASP A 107 21.41 4.91 -16.30
C ASP A 107 20.70 4.52 -15.00
N TYR A 108 19.96 3.40 -15.02
CA TYR A 108 19.22 2.92 -13.86
C TYR A 108 20.15 2.62 -12.67
N ASP A 109 19.79 3.16 -11.51
CA ASP A 109 20.47 2.90 -10.23
C ASP A 109 19.62 1.97 -9.37
N PRO A 110 19.95 0.66 -9.31
CA PRO A 110 19.12 -0.32 -8.59
C PRO A 110 19.09 -0.10 -7.08
N PHE A 111 20.05 0.60 -6.53
CA PHE A 111 20.13 0.84 -5.09
C PHE A 111 19.51 2.16 -4.66
N ASN A 112 19.17 3.02 -5.62
CA ASN A 112 18.56 4.33 -5.38
C ASN A 112 19.35 5.17 -4.35
N THR A 113 20.69 5.07 -4.41
CA THR A 113 21.57 5.69 -3.41
C THR A 113 21.53 7.21 -3.46
N ARG A 114 21.06 7.80 -4.58
CA ARG A 114 20.98 9.25 -4.75
C ARG A 114 19.88 9.91 -3.93
N ASN A 115 18.86 9.14 -3.50
CA ASN A 115 17.67 9.66 -2.85
C ASN A 115 17.58 9.33 -1.37
N PHE A 116 18.33 8.32 -0.91
CA PHE A 116 18.27 7.88 0.49
C PHE A 116 19.64 7.75 1.13
#